data_1f3df0a2564ebbbbe2bfbb9c26da77ab
#
_entry.id   1f3df0a2564ebbbbe2bfbb9c26da77ab
#
_cell.length_a   1.000
_cell.length_b   1.000
_cell.length_c   1.000
_cell.angle_alpha   90.00
_cell.angle_beta   90.00
_cell.angle_gamma   90.00
#
_symmetry.space_group_name_H-M   'P 1'
#
loop_
_entity.id
_entity.type
_entity.pdbx_description
1 polymer ?
#
loop_
_entity_poly.entity_id
_entity_poly.type
_entity_poly.pdbx_seq_one_letter_code
_entity_poly.pdbx_strand_id
1 'polypeptide(L)'
;MDILLNVPFSEKDEAKKLGAWWNPELKKWYIKDRNEYIKLKKWISPRDSFFVVCDHLYIIQGENTCFKCGQKTRVIGYGIESYMEFDDEINNGVYYDNGEIVHIAAHIKPIPSKLMDYIQHTYNYKNRYSKFANRTYLANCCDNCDVLQGDFFLFDEVDSPFWIENSEVA
;
A
#
# COMPACT_ATOMS: atom_id res chain seq x y z
N MET A 1 3.39 -6.32 14.87
CA MET A 1 3.12 -4.90 14.60
C MET A 1 1.78 -4.53 15.21
N ASP A 2 1.68 -3.39 15.90
CA ASP A 2 0.42 -2.98 16.52
C ASP A 2 -0.43 -2.21 15.50
N ILE A 3 -1.68 -2.65 15.28
CA ILE A 3 -2.61 -1.95 14.39
C ILE A 3 -3.55 -1.08 15.24
N LEU A 4 -3.62 0.20 14.89
CA LEU A 4 -4.56 1.14 15.52
C LEU A 4 -5.98 0.91 14.99
N LEU A 5 -6.93 0.89 15.91
CA LEU A 5 -8.34 0.64 15.64
C LEU A 5 -9.17 1.92 15.75
N ASN A 6 -10.15 2.07 14.88
CA ASN A 6 -11.11 3.17 14.91
C ASN A 6 -12.39 2.77 15.69
N VAL A 7 -12.24 2.47 16.97
CA VAL A 7 -13.32 2.03 17.83
C VAL A 7 -14.15 3.23 18.33
N PRO A 8 -15.45 3.31 18.00
CA PRO A 8 -16.36 4.29 18.60
C PRO A 8 -16.48 4.08 20.10
N PHE A 9 -16.69 5.15 20.86
CA PHE A 9 -16.82 5.05 22.32
C PHE A 9 -17.93 4.09 22.77
N SER A 10 -19.03 4.02 22.04
CA SER A 10 -20.15 3.11 22.28
C SER A 10 -19.80 1.62 22.13
N GLU A 11 -18.73 1.30 21.38
CA GLU A 11 -18.31 -0.07 21.07
C GLU A 11 -17.03 -0.51 21.81
N LYS A 12 -16.54 0.33 22.73
CA LYS A 12 -15.29 0.08 23.45
C LYS A 12 -15.26 -1.25 24.22
N ASP A 13 -16.39 -1.61 24.84
CA ASP A 13 -16.48 -2.82 25.67
C ASP A 13 -16.52 -4.09 24.79
N GLU A 14 -17.12 -4.00 23.61
CA GLU A 14 -17.08 -5.06 22.61
C GLU A 14 -15.67 -5.26 22.09
N ALA A 15 -15.00 -4.19 21.67
CA ALA A 15 -13.62 -4.24 21.17
C ALA A 15 -12.67 -4.85 22.22
N LYS A 16 -12.82 -4.45 23.48
CA LYS A 16 -12.03 -4.99 24.59
C LYS A 16 -12.25 -6.50 24.77
N LYS A 17 -13.50 -6.96 24.71
CA LYS A 17 -13.83 -8.40 24.80
C LYS A 17 -13.23 -9.22 23.66
N LEU A 18 -13.08 -8.62 22.49
CA LEU A 18 -12.47 -9.22 21.29
C LEU A 18 -10.95 -9.12 21.24
N GLY A 19 -10.29 -8.63 22.30
CA GLY A 19 -8.84 -8.61 22.41
C GLY A 19 -8.18 -7.28 22.08
N ALA A 20 -8.93 -6.19 21.88
CA ALA A 20 -8.34 -4.86 21.69
C ALA A 20 -7.77 -4.29 23.00
N TRP A 21 -6.65 -3.59 22.89
CA TRP A 21 -5.95 -2.92 23.98
C TRP A 21 -6.06 -1.41 23.85
N TRP A 22 -6.10 -0.70 24.96
CA TRP A 22 -6.12 0.78 24.96
C TRP A 22 -4.71 1.35 25.14
N ASN A 23 -4.34 2.26 24.23
CA ASN A 23 -3.13 3.06 24.36
C ASN A 23 -3.50 4.46 24.90
N PRO A 24 -3.13 4.81 26.14
CA PRO A 24 -3.49 6.08 26.76
C PRO A 24 -2.75 7.28 26.14
N GLU A 25 -1.55 7.09 25.61
CA GLU A 25 -0.75 8.16 25.00
C GLU A 25 -1.33 8.57 23.65
N LEU A 26 -1.65 7.59 22.81
CA LEU A 26 -2.25 7.81 21.49
C LEU A 26 -3.76 8.05 21.56
N LYS A 27 -4.39 7.76 22.72
CA LYS A 27 -5.85 7.77 22.89
C LYS A 27 -6.54 6.94 21.81
N LYS A 28 -6.01 5.76 21.53
CA LYS A 28 -6.47 4.84 20.49
C LYS A 28 -6.51 3.42 21.02
N TRP A 29 -7.46 2.65 20.53
CA TRP A 29 -7.44 1.21 20.66
C TRP A 29 -6.44 0.63 19.66
N TYR A 30 -5.86 -0.51 19.99
CA TYR A 30 -4.93 -1.21 19.10
C TYR A 30 -4.99 -2.72 19.35
N ILE A 31 -4.47 -3.48 18.40
CA ILE A 31 -4.36 -4.93 18.46
C ILE A 31 -2.94 -5.37 18.15
N LYS A 32 -2.46 -6.41 18.85
CA LYS A 32 -1.11 -6.97 18.71
C LYS A 32 -1.08 -8.27 17.94
N ASP A 33 -2.08 -9.14 18.19
CA ASP A 33 -2.12 -10.49 17.67
C ASP A 33 -2.80 -10.52 16.30
N ARG A 34 -2.09 -11.01 15.29
CA ARG A 34 -2.60 -11.18 13.92
C ARG A 34 -3.82 -12.11 13.86
N ASN A 35 -3.85 -13.14 14.72
CA ASN A 35 -4.95 -14.10 14.76
C ASN A 35 -6.29 -13.45 15.18
N GLU A 36 -6.24 -12.30 15.82
CA GLU A 36 -7.41 -11.57 16.27
C GLU A 36 -7.90 -10.51 15.26
N TYR A 37 -7.12 -10.23 14.18
CA TYR A 37 -7.44 -9.19 13.21
C TYR A 37 -8.82 -9.38 12.59
N ILE A 38 -9.18 -10.61 12.22
CA ILE A 38 -10.47 -10.90 11.61
C ILE A 38 -11.65 -10.52 12.50
N LYS A 39 -11.55 -10.73 13.82
CA LYS A 39 -12.60 -10.39 14.78
C LYS A 39 -12.80 -8.88 14.93
N LEU A 40 -11.77 -8.10 14.60
CA LEU A 40 -11.71 -6.66 14.78
C LEU A 40 -11.71 -5.89 13.45
N LYS A 41 -11.93 -6.60 12.31
CA LYS A 41 -11.81 -6.05 10.96
C LYS A 41 -12.64 -4.78 10.76
N LYS A 42 -13.85 -4.70 11.31
CA LYS A 42 -14.75 -3.52 11.19
C LYS A 42 -14.15 -2.23 11.76
N TRP A 43 -13.17 -2.33 12.69
CA TRP A 43 -12.49 -1.18 13.27
C TRP A 43 -11.10 -0.94 12.69
N ILE A 44 -10.56 -1.91 11.93
CA ILE A 44 -9.31 -1.71 11.15
C ILE A 44 -9.62 -0.84 9.95
N SER A 45 -10.63 -1.22 9.16
CA SER A 45 -11.05 -0.47 7.98
C SER A 45 -12.59 -0.45 7.86
N PRO A 46 -13.17 0.66 7.40
CA PRO A 46 -14.60 0.74 7.08
C PRO A 46 -14.94 0.13 5.71
N ARG A 47 -13.97 -0.44 4.99
CA ARG A 47 -14.16 -1.05 3.67
C ARG A 47 -14.45 -2.54 3.81
N ASP A 48 -15.23 -3.07 2.90
CA ASP A 48 -15.57 -4.50 2.85
C ASP A 48 -14.35 -5.34 2.43
N SER A 49 -13.53 -4.81 1.52
CA SER A 49 -12.26 -5.40 1.10
C SER A 49 -11.09 -4.46 1.39
N PHE A 50 -10.05 -4.97 2.03
CA PHE A 50 -8.79 -4.27 2.31
C PHE A 50 -7.67 -5.25 2.65
N PHE A 51 -6.43 -4.79 2.61
CA PHE A 51 -5.30 -5.58 3.09
C PHE A 51 -4.50 -4.85 4.18
N VAL A 52 -3.81 -5.63 4.98
CA VAL A 52 -2.92 -5.18 6.04
C VAL A 52 -1.52 -5.70 5.74
N VAL A 53 -0.58 -4.79 5.49
CA VAL A 53 0.84 -5.14 5.37
C VAL A 53 1.34 -5.62 6.73
N CYS A 54 1.88 -6.84 6.79
CA CYS A 54 2.19 -7.49 8.06
C CYS A 54 3.62 -7.25 8.54
N ASP A 55 4.60 -7.27 7.65
CA ASP A 55 6.01 -7.17 8.00
C ASP A 55 6.64 -5.90 7.42
N HIS A 56 7.10 -5.93 6.18
CA HIS A 56 7.80 -4.81 5.59
C HIS A 56 7.05 -4.25 4.39
N LEU A 57 7.02 -2.92 4.33
CA LEU A 57 6.64 -2.16 3.16
C LEU A 57 7.91 -1.50 2.62
N TYR A 58 8.27 -1.82 1.40
CA TYR A 58 9.44 -1.29 0.72
C TYR A 58 9.06 -0.18 -0.24
N ILE A 59 9.95 0.81 -0.40
CA ILE A 59 9.95 1.68 -1.56
C ILE A 59 10.94 1.07 -2.55
N ILE A 60 10.42 0.61 -3.68
CA ILE A 60 11.24 0.02 -4.74
C ILE A 60 11.54 1.13 -5.74
N GLN A 61 12.82 1.40 -5.98
CA GLN A 61 13.24 2.36 -6.99
C GLN A 61 13.60 1.64 -8.27
N GLY A 62 13.03 2.11 -9.38
CA GLY A 62 13.41 1.77 -10.75
C GLY A 62 13.94 2.97 -11.52
N GLU A 63 14.37 2.74 -12.75
CA GLU A 63 14.75 3.75 -13.71
C GLU A 63 13.91 3.59 -14.97
N ASN A 64 13.37 4.69 -15.48
CA ASN A 64 12.63 4.73 -16.73
C ASN A 64 13.24 5.77 -17.69
N THR A 65 13.08 5.55 -19.00
CA THR A 65 13.40 6.57 -20.00
C THR A 65 12.15 7.40 -20.28
N CYS A 66 12.19 8.69 -19.95
CA CYS A 66 11.06 9.57 -20.11
C CYS A 66 10.64 9.71 -21.58
N PHE A 67 9.42 9.38 -21.92
CA PHE A 67 8.87 9.43 -23.28
C PHE A 67 8.88 10.84 -23.90
N LYS A 68 8.89 11.89 -23.06
CA LYS A 68 8.83 13.29 -23.53
C LYS A 68 10.21 13.90 -23.77
N CYS A 69 11.16 13.72 -22.84
CA CYS A 69 12.47 14.38 -22.94
C CYS A 69 13.62 13.42 -23.26
N GLY A 70 13.36 12.10 -23.29
CA GLY A 70 14.36 11.08 -23.58
C GLY A 70 15.40 10.87 -22.47
N GLN A 71 15.32 11.60 -21.36
CA GLN A 71 16.25 11.46 -20.24
C GLN A 71 15.83 10.34 -19.30
N LYS A 72 16.81 9.72 -18.65
CA LYS A 72 16.56 8.78 -17.57
C LYS A 72 15.96 9.49 -16.36
N THR A 73 14.99 8.85 -15.73
CA THR A 73 14.30 9.35 -14.55
C THR A 73 14.07 8.23 -13.56
N ARG A 74 14.18 8.57 -12.29
CA ARG A 74 13.83 7.64 -11.20
C ARG A 74 12.32 7.51 -11.11
N VAL A 75 11.88 6.30 -10.84
CA VAL A 75 10.47 5.97 -10.59
C VAL A 75 10.38 5.05 -9.38
N ILE A 76 9.26 5.07 -8.69
CA ILE A 76 9.05 4.24 -7.51
C ILE A 76 7.79 3.38 -7.62
N GLY A 77 7.84 2.22 -6.99
CA GLY A 77 6.73 1.35 -6.66
C GLY A 77 6.77 0.96 -5.18
N TYR A 78 5.77 0.24 -4.73
CA TYR A 78 5.69 -0.27 -3.37
C TYR A 78 5.89 -1.77 -3.38
N GLY A 79 6.87 -2.27 -2.59
CA GLY A 79 7.08 -3.70 -2.38
C GLY A 79 6.39 -4.15 -1.09
N ILE A 80 5.57 -5.15 -1.17
CA ILE A 80 4.84 -5.73 -0.03
C ILE A 80 5.37 -7.14 0.17
N GLU A 81 5.98 -7.40 1.32
CA GLU A 81 6.58 -8.69 1.65
C GLU A 81 5.52 -9.70 2.08
N SER A 82 4.74 -9.37 3.09
CA SER A 82 3.65 -10.21 3.56
C SER A 82 2.42 -9.39 3.92
N TYR A 83 1.24 -9.94 3.72
CA TYR A 83 0.00 -9.23 3.99
C TYR A 83 -1.14 -10.17 4.37
N MET A 84 -2.14 -9.61 5.03
CA MET A 84 -3.44 -10.23 5.19
C MET A 84 -4.46 -9.47 4.35
N GLU A 85 -5.18 -10.17 3.50
CA GLU A 85 -6.30 -9.65 2.72
C GLU A 85 -7.61 -10.02 3.41
N PHE A 86 -8.44 -9.02 3.61
CA PHE A 86 -9.78 -9.17 4.19
C PHE A 86 -10.79 -8.89 3.09
N ASP A 87 -11.54 -9.92 2.71
CA ASP A 87 -12.58 -9.84 1.71
C ASP A 87 -13.67 -10.86 2.04
N ASP A 88 -14.93 -10.44 2.07
CA ASP A 88 -16.04 -11.31 2.41
C ASP A 88 -16.35 -12.37 1.32
N GLU A 89 -15.81 -12.19 0.11
CA GLU A 89 -15.89 -13.16 -0.98
C GLU A 89 -14.83 -14.28 -0.85
N ILE A 90 -13.79 -14.06 -0.05
CA ILE A 90 -12.78 -15.08 0.24
C ILE A 90 -13.33 -16.09 1.27
N ASN A 91 -13.06 -17.37 1.06
CA ASN A 91 -13.43 -18.41 2.01
C ASN A 91 -12.80 -18.13 3.40
N ASN A 92 -13.65 -18.05 4.43
CA ASN A 92 -13.32 -17.57 5.79
C ASN A 92 -13.03 -16.07 5.92
N GLY A 93 -13.22 -15.26 4.89
CA GLY A 93 -13.10 -13.79 4.93
C GLY A 93 -11.70 -13.24 5.14
N VAL A 94 -10.64 -14.07 5.06
CA VAL A 94 -9.25 -13.64 5.19
C VAL A 94 -8.30 -14.57 4.45
N TYR A 95 -7.35 -13.98 3.74
CA TYR A 95 -6.19 -14.66 3.14
C TYR A 95 -4.90 -14.10 3.75
N TYR A 96 -3.93 -14.95 3.99
CA TYR A 96 -2.59 -14.57 4.48
C TYR A 96 -1.52 -14.99 3.49
N ASP A 97 -0.77 -14.01 3.01
CA ASP A 97 0.45 -14.20 2.24
C ASP A 97 1.66 -14.15 3.18
N ASN A 98 2.47 -15.19 3.17
CA ASN A 98 3.57 -15.40 4.10
C ASN A 98 4.90 -14.74 3.68
N GLY A 99 4.93 -14.05 2.54
CA GLY A 99 6.10 -13.31 2.08
C GLY A 99 7.14 -14.15 1.34
N GLU A 100 6.75 -15.24 0.71
CA GLU A 100 7.65 -16.00 -0.17
C GLU A 100 8.08 -15.18 -1.40
N ILE A 101 7.21 -14.28 -1.83
CA ILE A 101 7.43 -13.38 -2.97
C ILE A 101 7.10 -11.95 -2.54
N VAL A 102 7.94 -10.98 -2.91
CA VAL A 102 7.61 -9.55 -2.73
C VAL A 102 6.70 -9.11 -3.86
N HIS A 103 5.48 -8.71 -3.51
CA HIS A 103 4.51 -8.17 -4.45
C HIS A 103 4.79 -6.71 -4.74
N ILE A 104 4.76 -6.31 -6.02
CA ILE A 104 4.93 -4.91 -6.41
C ILE A 104 3.57 -4.27 -6.67
N ALA A 105 3.32 -3.15 -6.01
CA ALA A 105 2.10 -2.36 -6.20
C ALA A 105 2.42 -0.95 -6.67
N ALA A 106 1.66 -0.47 -7.67
CA ALA A 106 1.74 0.91 -8.14
C ALA A 106 1.22 1.91 -7.10
N HIS A 107 0.23 1.49 -6.32
CA HIS A 107 -0.46 2.35 -5.35
C HIS A 107 -0.80 1.60 -4.07
N ILE A 108 -0.63 2.29 -2.95
CA ILE A 108 -1.16 1.88 -1.65
C ILE A 108 -1.97 3.03 -1.04
N LYS A 109 -3.00 2.73 -0.27
CA LYS A 109 -3.81 3.74 0.46
C LYS A 109 -4.37 3.14 1.75
N PRO A 110 -4.28 3.85 2.87
CA PRO A 110 -3.61 5.14 3.06
C PRO A 110 -2.09 5.01 3.13
N ILE A 111 -1.37 6.07 2.76
CA ILE A 111 0.08 6.19 2.98
C ILE A 111 0.27 7.01 4.27
N PRO A 112 1.06 6.53 5.26
CA PRO A 112 1.39 7.31 6.45
C PRO A 112 2.08 8.63 6.08
N SER A 113 1.73 9.73 6.75
CA SER A 113 2.22 11.08 6.42
C SER A 113 3.74 11.17 6.39
N LYS A 114 4.43 10.61 7.39
CA LYS A 114 5.89 10.58 7.43
C LYS A 114 6.53 9.86 6.24
N LEU A 115 5.90 8.79 5.77
CA LEU A 115 6.36 8.06 4.59
C LEU A 115 6.12 8.89 3.33
N MET A 116 4.96 9.55 3.21
CA MET A 116 4.65 10.45 2.11
C MET A 116 5.63 11.62 2.05
N ASP A 117 5.93 12.25 3.19
CA ASP A 117 6.89 13.35 3.29
C ASP A 117 8.28 12.89 2.79
N TYR A 118 8.75 11.72 3.22
CA TYR A 118 10.00 11.13 2.74
C TYR A 118 9.99 10.90 1.22
N ILE A 119 8.93 10.29 0.70
CA ILE A 119 8.80 10.00 -0.73
C ILE A 119 8.84 11.29 -1.55
N GLN A 120 8.06 12.30 -1.16
CA GLN A 120 7.96 13.56 -1.91
C GLN A 120 9.20 14.43 -1.79
N HIS A 121 9.98 14.27 -0.71
CA HIS A 121 11.27 14.94 -0.57
C HIS A 121 12.36 14.27 -1.42
N THR A 122 12.27 12.96 -1.62
CA THR A 122 13.31 12.16 -2.27
C THR A 122 13.08 11.98 -3.77
N TYR A 123 11.81 11.87 -4.18
CA TYR A 123 11.38 11.53 -5.53
C TYR A 123 10.39 12.55 -6.10
N ASN A 124 10.36 12.68 -7.40
CA ASN A 124 9.33 13.48 -8.07
C ASN A 124 8.01 12.71 -8.16
N TYR A 125 7.40 12.47 -6.98
CA TYR A 125 6.16 11.71 -6.79
C TYR A 125 5.08 12.61 -6.17
N LYS A 126 4.03 12.91 -6.94
CA LYS A 126 3.03 13.90 -6.53
C LYS A 126 1.68 13.71 -7.22
N ASN A 127 0.67 14.41 -6.72
CA ASN A 127 -0.64 14.43 -7.37
C ASN A 127 -0.57 15.05 -8.76
N ARG A 128 -0.98 14.30 -9.77
CA ARG A 128 -1.06 14.74 -11.18
C ARG A 128 -2.34 14.27 -11.84
N TYR A 129 -2.91 15.12 -12.67
CA TYR A 129 -4.04 14.77 -13.50
C TYR A 129 -3.58 13.96 -14.70
N SER A 130 -4.14 12.78 -14.86
CA SER A 130 -3.95 11.92 -16.04
C SER A 130 -5.14 12.07 -16.99
N LYS A 131 -4.88 12.52 -18.21
CA LYS A 131 -5.91 12.60 -19.26
C LYS A 131 -6.44 11.22 -19.65
N PHE A 132 -5.55 10.22 -19.65
CA PHE A 132 -5.94 8.85 -19.98
C PHE A 132 -6.84 8.24 -18.91
N ALA A 133 -6.45 8.34 -17.63
CA ALA A 133 -7.25 7.83 -16.51
C ALA A 133 -8.41 8.75 -16.11
N ASN A 134 -8.49 9.95 -16.68
CA ASN A 134 -9.46 11.01 -16.37
C ASN A 134 -9.61 11.27 -14.86
N ARG A 135 -8.50 11.25 -14.14
CA ARG A 135 -8.47 11.48 -12.69
C ARG A 135 -7.12 12.03 -12.22
N THR A 136 -7.14 12.66 -11.05
CA THR A 136 -5.93 13.06 -10.33
C THR A 136 -5.53 11.96 -9.35
N TYR A 137 -4.26 11.57 -9.38
CA TYR A 137 -3.71 10.59 -8.45
C TYR A 137 -2.22 10.85 -8.18
N LEU A 138 -1.69 10.22 -7.13
CA LEU A 138 -0.26 10.24 -6.84
C LEU A 138 0.48 9.45 -7.91
N ALA A 139 1.39 10.09 -8.62
CA ALA A 139 2.08 9.51 -9.76
C ALA A 139 3.55 9.87 -9.78
N ASN A 140 4.34 8.98 -10.35
CA ASN A 140 5.72 9.25 -10.74
C ASN A 140 5.77 10.34 -11.81
N CYS A 141 6.68 11.29 -11.66
CA CYS A 141 6.93 12.34 -12.63
C CYS A 141 8.42 12.35 -13.01
N CYS A 142 8.71 12.76 -14.24
CA CYS A 142 10.09 12.86 -14.70
C CYS A 142 10.89 13.86 -13.87
N ASP A 143 12.06 13.46 -13.36
CA ASP A 143 12.98 14.33 -12.62
C ASP A 143 13.44 15.54 -13.43
N ASN A 144 13.48 15.41 -14.78
CA ASN A 144 14.01 16.44 -15.67
C ASN A 144 12.97 17.40 -16.25
N CYS A 145 11.83 16.88 -16.73
CA CYS A 145 10.81 17.69 -17.43
C CYS A 145 9.43 17.69 -16.76
N ASP A 146 9.32 17.07 -15.60
CA ASP A 146 8.14 17.03 -14.75
C ASP A 146 6.87 16.40 -15.39
N VAL A 147 7.00 15.71 -16.52
CA VAL A 147 5.86 15.02 -17.13
C VAL A 147 5.51 13.76 -16.34
N LEU A 148 4.22 13.50 -16.21
CA LEU A 148 3.69 12.28 -15.59
C LEU A 148 4.22 11.05 -16.34
N GLN A 149 4.78 10.09 -15.61
CA GLN A 149 5.07 8.74 -16.10
C GLN A 149 3.85 7.87 -15.83
N GLY A 150 3.24 7.32 -16.87
CA GLY A 150 1.99 6.55 -16.73
C GLY A 150 2.23 5.21 -16.05
N ASP A 151 1.33 4.83 -15.14
CA ASP A 151 1.47 3.57 -14.38
C ASP A 151 1.52 2.35 -15.29
N PHE A 152 0.72 2.30 -16.34
CA PHE A 152 0.76 1.22 -17.34
C PHE A 152 2.19 0.98 -17.86
N PHE A 153 2.91 2.05 -18.22
CA PHE A 153 4.28 1.97 -18.75
C PHE A 153 5.34 1.67 -17.69
N LEU A 154 4.97 1.69 -16.42
CA LEU A 154 5.89 1.39 -15.31
C LEU A 154 5.67 0.00 -14.72
N PHE A 155 4.43 -0.52 -14.78
CA PHE A 155 4.04 -1.74 -14.06
C PHE A 155 3.45 -2.84 -14.93
N ASP A 156 2.78 -2.49 -16.03
CA ASP A 156 1.99 -3.45 -16.81
C ASP A 156 2.59 -3.72 -18.21
N GLU A 157 3.47 -2.85 -18.72
CA GLU A 157 4.13 -3.05 -20.00
C GLU A 157 5.29 -4.03 -19.86
N VAL A 158 5.45 -4.93 -20.83
CA VAL A 158 6.58 -5.87 -20.88
C VAL A 158 7.91 -5.08 -20.88
N ASP A 159 8.90 -5.55 -20.13
CA ASP A 159 10.19 -4.90 -19.91
C ASP A 159 10.13 -3.55 -19.19
N SER A 160 9.00 -3.20 -18.60
CA SER A 160 8.88 -1.98 -17.79
C SER A 160 9.67 -2.10 -16.47
N PRO A 161 10.01 -0.98 -15.82
CA PRO A 161 10.84 -0.97 -14.60
C PRO A 161 10.36 -1.88 -13.48
N PHE A 162 9.05 -2.15 -13.40
CA PHE A 162 8.44 -2.95 -12.35
C PHE A 162 7.71 -4.18 -12.90
N TRP A 163 7.95 -4.52 -14.16
CA TRP A 163 7.48 -5.78 -14.72
C TRP A 163 8.19 -6.95 -14.05
N ILE A 164 7.43 -7.86 -13.48
CA ILE A 164 7.94 -9.14 -13.00
C ILE A 164 7.43 -10.20 -13.96
N GLU A 165 8.33 -10.80 -14.74
CA GLU A 165 7.98 -12.06 -15.38
C GLU A 165 7.67 -13.07 -14.28
N ASN A 166 6.48 -13.67 -14.30
CA ASN A 166 6.19 -14.89 -13.58
C ASN A 166 7.04 -16.01 -14.23
N SER A 167 8.35 -15.97 -14.00
CA SER A 167 9.19 -17.11 -14.28
C SER A 167 8.75 -18.18 -13.30
N GLU A 168 7.95 -19.12 -13.79
CA GLU A 168 7.78 -20.42 -13.13
C GLU A 168 9.19 -20.91 -12.80
N VAL A 169 9.48 -20.98 -11.51
CA VAL A 169 10.70 -21.60 -11.02
C VAL A 169 10.55 -23.07 -11.40
N ALA A 170 11.29 -23.48 -12.43
CA ALA A 170 11.41 -24.86 -12.87
C ALA A 170 12.17 -25.68 -11.82
#